data_d9fef6f12dae7976884c50bff13db2bb
#
_entry.id   d9fef6f12dae7976884c50bff13db2bb
#
_cell.length_a   1.000
_cell.length_b   1.000
_cell.length_c   1.000
_cell.angle_alpha   90.00
_cell.angle_beta   90.00
_cell.angle_gamma   90.00
#
_symmetry.space_group_name_H-M   'P 1'
#
loop_
_entity.id
_entity.type
_entity.pdbx_description
1 polymer ?
#
loop_
_entity_poly.entity_id
_entity_poly.type
_entity_poly.pdbx_seq_one_letter_code
_entity_poly.pdbx_strand_id
1 'polypeptide(L)'
;LKKSLPFLTFKKTKKYMAIKKTDFGSLKKKFSTSAKYKPQRFFDLGEPFLDAVGLPGPAMGHINMFLGHSDTGKTTALVKTAVDAQKKGILPVFIITEQKWSFEHAKLMGFECEEVVDEETGELDWDGFYIFNNNFSYIEQITDYINSLLDAQEKGELDYSLCFMWDSVGSVPCKMTFEGKGGKQHNASTLADKIGMGINQRISGSRKSDSKYENTLIIVNQPWVELPDNPFGQPKIKAKGGEAIWLNSSLVFLFGNQKGAGTTKITATKDKRTIKFASRTKVSVMKNHINGLGFEDGKIIITPHGFLPGKEATEEKASIEQYKKEYAEYWKEIIGVDGDFDLKTEKEEV
;
A
#
# COMPACT_ATOMS: atom_id res chain seq x y z
N LEU A 1 -8.33 -55.56 32.32
CA LEU A 1 -7.28 -55.05 33.25
C LEU A 1 -6.76 -53.73 32.64
N LYS A 2 -7.40 -52.60 33.05
CA LYS A 2 -6.95 -51.23 32.76
C LYS A 2 -5.90 -50.86 33.80
N LYS A 3 -4.65 -50.65 33.39
CA LYS A 3 -3.63 -50.02 34.21
C LYS A 3 -3.69 -48.52 33.96
N SER A 4 -4.11 -47.76 34.97
CA SER A 4 -4.04 -46.32 35.03
C SER A 4 -2.59 -45.87 35.25
N LEU A 5 -2.08 -45.03 34.35
CA LEU A 5 -0.81 -44.31 34.54
C LEU A 5 -0.97 -43.20 35.59
N PRO A 6 -0.02 -43.03 36.51
CA PRO A 6 -0.10 -41.96 37.51
C PRO A 6 0.18 -40.59 36.89
N PHE A 7 -0.72 -39.66 37.14
CA PHE A 7 -0.51 -38.23 36.85
C PHE A 7 0.67 -37.69 37.70
N LEU A 8 1.77 -37.36 37.04
CA LEU A 8 2.85 -36.61 37.67
C LEU A 8 2.41 -35.15 37.81
N THR A 9 1.98 -34.79 39.01
CA THR A 9 1.76 -33.41 39.42
C THR A 9 3.10 -32.71 39.58
N PHE A 10 3.48 -31.92 38.56
CA PHE A 10 4.59 -30.97 38.68
C PHE A 10 4.21 -29.86 39.66
N LYS A 11 4.67 -29.95 40.90
CA LYS A 11 4.69 -28.82 41.83
C LYS A 11 5.65 -27.77 41.26
N LYS A 12 5.09 -26.73 40.61
CA LYS A 12 5.81 -25.50 40.26
C LYS A 12 6.25 -24.81 41.56
N THR A 13 7.45 -25.07 42.01
CA THR A 13 8.10 -24.24 43.01
C THR A 13 8.49 -22.91 42.32
N LYS A 14 7.57 -21.96 42.36
CA LYS A 14 7.87 -20.57 42.05
C LYS A 14 8.72 -20.00 43.20
N LYS A 15 10.00 -20.18 43.15
CA LYS A 15 10.96 -19.34 43.89
C LYS A 15 11.17 -18.07 43.10
N TYR A 16 10.15 -17.22 42.98
CA TYR A 16 10.39 -15.84 42.64
C TYR A 16 11.03 -15.18 43.85
N MET A 17 12.29 -14.71 43.70
CA MET A 17 12.85 -13.75 44.66
C MET A 17 11.80 -12.63 44.79
N ALA A 18 11.32 -12.43 46.01
CA ALA A 18 10.42 -11.34 46.34
C ALA A 18 11.22 -10.02 46.25
N ILE A 19 11.31 -9.46 45.05
CA ILE A 19 11.73 -8.08 44.85
C ILE A 19 10.74 -7.26 45.64
N LYS A 20 11.21 -6.47 46.61
CA LYS A 20 10.32 -5.60 47.41
C LYS A 20 9.47 -4.79 46.46
N LYS A 21 8.14 -4.86 46.55
CA LYS A 21 7.20 -4.18 45.63
C LYS A 21 7.50 -2.69 45.41
N THR A 22 8.05 -2.02 46.42
CA THR A 22 8.47 -0.63 46.40
C THR A 22 9.64 -0.39 45.42
N ASP A 23 10.61 -1.31 45.33
CA ASP A 23 11.79 -1.15 44.49
C ASP A 23 11.45 -1.35 43.02
N PHE A 24 10.58 -2.31 42.69
CA PHE A 24 10.12 -2.53 41.31
C PHE A 24 9.29 -1.38 40.77
N GLY A 25 8.42 -0.78 41.62
CA GLY A 25 7.59 0.37 41.21
C GLY A 25 8.42 1.62 40.91
N SER A 26 9.45 1.90 41.69
CA SER A 26 10.37 3.01 41.45
C SER A 26 11.26 2.78 40.22
N LEU A 27 11.78 1.55 40.06
CA LEU A 27 12.55 1.16 38.88
C LEU A 27 11.69 1.24 37.59
N LYS A 28 10.46 0.77 37.65
CA LYS A 28 9.53 0.85 36.52
C LYS A 28 9.25 2.31 36.12
N LYS A 29 9.00 3.21 37.08
CA LYS A 29 8.82 4.64 36.79
C LYS A 29 10.05 5.27 36.18
N LYS A 30 11.25 4.86 36.62
CA LYS A 30 12.52 5.43 36.14
C LYS A 30 12.90 4.95 34.73
N PHE A 31 12.60 3.69 34.39
CA PHE A 31 13.08 3.05 33.16
C PHE A 31 12.00 2.69 32.15
N SER A 32 10.73 2.79 32.49
CA SER A 32 9.64 2.53 31.55
C SER A 32 9.13 3.83 30.93
N THR A 33 8.95 3.80 29.61
CA THR A 33 8.20 4.82 28.88
C THR A 33 6.75 4.41 28.76
N SER A 34 5.85 5.37 28.48
CA SER A 34 4.45 5.07 28.22
C SER A 34 4.34 4.21 26.94
N ALA A 35 3.65 3.07 27.06
CA ALA A 35 3.34 2.20 25.92
C ALA A 35 1.91 2.43 25.42
N LYS A 36 1.35 3.63 25.62
CA LYS A 36 0.02 3.97 25.13
C LYS A 36 0.09 4.38 23.67
N TYR A 37 -0.62 3.64 22.84
CA TYR A 37 -0.77 3.92 21.41
C TYR A 37 -2.24 4.20 21.10
N LYS A 38 -2.49 4.93 20.01
CA LYS A 38 -3.82 5.07 19.43
C LYS A 38 -4.35 3.71 19.02
N PRO A 39 -5.67 3.46 19.08
CA PRO A 39 -6.27 2.25 18.50
C PRO A 39 -5.85 2.09 17.03
N GLN A 40 -5.57 0.86 16.61
CA GLN A 40 -5.21 0.61 15.23
C GLN A 40 -6.39 0.87 14.31
N ARG A 41 -6.17 1.67 13.30
CA ARG A 41 -7.11 2.02 12.23
C ARG A 41 -6.51 1.66 10.87
N PHE A 42 -7.38 1.50 9.88
CA PHE A 42 -7.01 1.21 8.51
C PHE A 42 -7.67 2.21 7.57
N PHE A 43 -7.06 2.45 6.45
CA PHE A 43 -7.74 3.04 5.30
C PHE A 43 -8.70 2.02 4.72
N ASP A 44 -9.80 2.50 4.14
CA ASP A 44 -10.83 1.66 3.55
C ASP A 44 -10.76 1.75 2.01
N LEU A 45 -10.41 0.63 1.37
CA LEU A 45 -10.34 0.52 -0.08
C LEU A 45 -11.65 0.01 -0.69
N GLY A 46 -12.65 -0.23 0.14
CA GLY A 46 -13.97 -0.74 -0.23
C GLY A 46 -14.16 -2.22 0.04
N GLU A 47 -15.43 -2.62 0.10
CA GLU A 47 -15.85 -3.99 0.42
C GLU A 47 -15.20 -5.07 -0.48
N PRO A 48 -15.07 -4.87 -1.82
CA PRO A 48 -14.41 -5.87 -2.67
C PRO A 48 -12.96 -6.15 -2.26
N PHE A 49 -12.24 -5.13 -1.80
CA PHE A 49 -10.88 -5.31 -1.31
C PHE A 49 -10.83 -6.02 0.04
N LEU A 50 -11.73 -5.63 0.96
CA LEU A 50 -11.85 -6.27 2.27
C LEU A 50 -12.17 -7.76 2.13
N ASP A 51 -13.11 -8.12 1.27
CA ASP A 51 -13.51 -9.51 1.03
C ASP A 51 -12.39 -10.35 0.40
N ALA A 52 -11.61 -9.75 -0.50
CA ALA A 52 -10.50 -10.43 -1.14
C ALA A 52 -9.29 -10.61 -0.20
N VAL A 53 -9.03 -9.66 0.68
CA VAL A 53 -7.76 -9.56 1.43
C VAL A 53 -7.93 -9.86 2.92
N GLY A 54 -9.15 -9.71 3.46
CA GLY A 54 -9.45 -9.85 4.89
C GLY A 54 -9.01 -8.65 5.73
N LEU A 55 -8.63 -7.54 5.08
CA LEU A 55 -8.24 -6.28 5.71
C LEU A 55 -8.85 -5.11 4.91
N PRO A 56 -9.30 -4.03 5.58
CA PRO A 56 -9.89 -2.89 4.88
C PRO A 56 -8.91 -2.21 3.90
N GLY A 57 -7.62 -2.19 4.24
CA GLY A 57 -6.58 -1.54 3.45
C GLY A 57 -5.30 -1.30 4.25
N PRO A 58 -4.48 -0.31 3.88
CA PRO A 58 -3.26 0.06 4.59
C PRO A 58 -3.51 0.46 6.05
N ALA A 59 -2.60 0.08 6.93
CA ALA A 59 -2.64 0.40 8.35
C ALA A 59 -2.21 1.86 8.58
N MET A 60 -3.04 2.65 9.25
CA MET A 60 -2.73 4.03 9.60
C MET A 60 -1.62 4.10 10.64
N GLY A 61 -0.75 5.09 10.53
CA GLY A 61 0.39 5.25 11.45
C GLY A 61 1.57 4.31 11.16
N HIS A 62 1.59 3.67 10.00
CA HIS A 62 2.61 2.70 9.62
C HIS A 62 3.19 2.98 8.23
N ILE A 63 4.33 2.36 7.94
CA ILE A 63 4.82 2.19 6.58
C ILE A 63 4.14 0.95 6.01
N ASN A 64 3.44 1.11 4.88
CA ASN A 64 2.78 0.05 4.14
C ASN A 64 3.38 -0.06 2.74
N MET A 65 3.30 -1.22 2.11
CA MET A 65 3.79 -1.41 0.76
C MET A 65 2.74 -2.10 -0.13
N PHE A 66 2.52 -1.51 -1.32
CA PHE A 66 1.85 -2.15 -2.44
C PHE A 66 2.90 -2.69 -3.39
N LEU A 67 3.05 -4.00 -3.42
CA LEU A 67 4.03 -4.72 -4.23
C LEU A 67 3.32 -5.39 -5.41
N GLY A 68 3.89 -5.33 -6.60
CA GLY A 68 3.32 -6.01 -7.78
C GLY A 68 3.94 -5.54 -9.08
N HIS A 69 3.76 -6.31 -10.15
CA HIS A 69 4.17 -5.94 -11.49
C HIS A 69 3.34 -4.75 -12.04
N SER A 70 3.69 -4.24 -13.21
CA SER A 70 2.88 -3.22 -13.88
C SER A 70 1.47 -3.70 -14.16
N ASP A 71 0.50 -2.79 -14.16
CA ASP A 71 -0.92 -3.03 -14.47
C ASP A 71 -1.64 -4.03 -13.55
N THR A 72 -1.17 -4.20 -12.31
CA THR A 72 -1.78 -5.09 -11.31
C THR A 72 -2.73 -4.41 -10.33
N GLY A 73 -2.93 -3.08 -10.43
CA GLY A 73 -3.87 -2.32 -9.59
C GLY A 73 -3.26 -1.61 -8.38
N LYS A 74 -1.94 -1.51 -8.27
CA LYS A 74 -1.26 -0.79 -7.17
C LYS A 74 -1.67 0.69 -7.12
N THR A 75 -1.64 1.38 -8.27
CA THR A 75 -2.05 2.79 -8.36
C THR A 75 -3.53 2.96 -8.06
N THR A 76 -4.39 2.01 -8.47
CA THR A 76 -5.81 2.00 -8.07
C THR A 76 -5.96 1.92 -6.55
N ALA A 77 -5.20 1.04 -5.89
CA ALA A 77 -5.20 0.94 -4.43
C ALA A 77 -4.67 2.23 -3.78
N LEU A 78 -3.66 2.87 -4.37
CA LEU A 78 -3.13 4.15 -3.90
C LEU A 78 -4.19 5.25 -3.97
N VAL A 79 -4.87 5.40 -5.11
CA VAL A 79 -5.97 6.38 -5.28
C VAL A 79 -7.12 6.10 -4.32
N LYS A 80 -7.57 4.85 -4.19
CA LYS A 80 -8.63 4.50 -3.22
C LYS A 80 -8.21 4.83 -1.77
N THR A 81 -6.92 4.69 -1.44
CA THR A 81 -6.40 5.12 -0.14
C THR A 81 -6.45 6.64 0.01
N ALA A 82 -6.13 7.40 -1.05
CA ALA A 82 -6.21 8.85 -1.05
C ALA A 82 -7.65 9.35 -0.88
N VAL A 83 -8.61 8.72 -1.56
CA VAL A 83 -10.05 9.00 -1.41
C VAL A 83 -10.50 8.82 0.05
N ASP A 84 -10.10 7.73 0.67
CA ASP A 84 -10.46 7.49 2.07
C ASP A 84 -9.70 8.42 3.04
N ALA A 85 -8.48 8.82 2.70
CA ALA A 85 -7.73 9.82 3.44
C ALA A 85 -8.45 11.18 3.44
N GLN A 86 -8.91 11.66 2.28
CA GLN A 86 -9.71 12.89 2.16
C GLN A 86 -10.97 12.83 3.03
N LYS A 87 -11.73 11.73 2.96
CA LYS A 87 -12.93 11.50 3.80
C LYS A 87 -12.64 11.55 5.30
N LYS A 88 -11.44 11.20 5.71
CA LYS A 88 -10.99 11.21 7.11
C LYS A 88 -10.31 12.52 7.52
N GLY A 89 -10.21 13.51 6.64
CA GLY A 89 -9.49 14.75 6.89
C GLY A 89 -7.98 14.56 7.05
N ILE A 90 -7.44 13.49 6.47
CA ILE A 90 -6.00 13.20 6.40
C ILE A 90 -5.50 13.71 5.05
N LEU A 91 -4.47 14.53 5.05
CA LEU A 91 -3.95 15.16 3.85
C LEU A 91 -3.14 14.15 3.01
N PRO A 92 -3.61 13.77 1.79
CA PRO A 92 -2.83 12.97 0.87
C PRO A 92 -1.63 13.77 0.35
N VAL A 93 -0.45 13.18 0.38
CA VAL A 93 0.79 13.76 -0.15
C VAL A 93 1.34 12.82 -1.21
N PHE A 94 1.13 13.17 -2.49
CA PHE A 94 1.60 12.38 -3.60
C PHE A 94 3.06 12.70 -3.94
N ILE A 95 3.87 11.68 -4.02
CA ILE A 95 5.28 11.70 -4.41
C ILE A 95 5.39 10.79 -5.65
N ILE A 96 5.24 11.38 -6.83
CA ILE A 96 5.11 10.63 -8.08
C ILE A 96 6.42 10.73 -8.86
N THR A 97 7.11 9.61 -8.99
CA THR A 97 8.42 9.54 -9.64
C THR A 97 8.38 8.83 -11.01
N GLU A 98 7.26 8.23 -11.38
CA GLU A 98 7.10 7.54 -12.67
C GLU A 98 6.43 8.40 -13.76
N GLN A 99 6.04 9.64 -13.49
CA GLN A 99 5.41 10.56 -14.47
C GLN A 99 4.15 9.99 -15.16
N LYS A 100 3.38 9.13 -14.45
CA LYS A 100 2.21 8.41 -14.99
C LYS A 100 0.91 8.71 -14.25
N TRP A 101 0.89 9.80 -13.50
CA TRP A 101 -0.30 10.19 -12.74
C TRP A 101 -1.34 10.84 -13.65
N SER A 102 -2.62 10.56 -13.43
CA SER A 102 -3.77 11.22 -14.05
C SER A 102 -4.79 11.56 -12.98
N PHE A 103 -5.07 12.84 -12.83
CA PHE A 103 -6.13 13.33 -11.94
C PHE A 103 -7.51 12.99 -12.47
N GLU A 104 -7.72 12.98 -13.79
CA GLU A 104 -8.97 12.55 -14.40
C GLU A 104 -9.29 11.11 -14.01
N HIS A 105 -8.30 10.23 -14.06
CA HIS A 105 -8.45 8.84 -13.63
C HIS A 105 -8.71 8.73 -12.12
N ALA A 106 -8.02 9.52 -11.30
CA ALA A 106 -8.26 9.57 -9.86
C ALA A 106 -9.68 10.06 -9.53
N LYS A 107 -10.18 11.05 -10.26
CA LYS A 107 -11.53 11.59 -10.12
C LYS A 107 -12.61 10.54 -10.43
N LEU A 108 -12.41 9.67 -11.44
CA LEU A 108 -13.31 8.55 -11.72
C LEU A 108 -13.46 7.59 -10.54
N MET A 109 -12.43 7.46 -9.71
CA MET A 109 -12.43 6.63 -8.49
C MET A 109 -12.98 7.34 -7.25
N GLY A 110 -13.41 8.61 -7.40
CA GLY A 110 -13.97 9.42 -6.33
C GLY A 110 -12.96 10.28 -5.58
N PHE A 111 -11.75 10.49 -6.13
CA PHE A 111 -10.79 11.45 -5.57
C PHE A 111 -11.32 12.88 -5.80
N GLU A 112 -11.40 13.67 -4.73
CA GLU A 112 -11.91 15.03 -4.78
C GLU A 112 -10.81 15.96 -5.27
N CYS A 113 -10.91 16.38 -6.52
CA CYS A 113 -10.08 17.39 -7.16
C CYS A 113 -10.86 18.10 -8.26
N GLU A 114 -10.49 19.33 -8.55
CA GLU A 114 -11.10 20.17 -9.57
C GLU A 114 -10.05 20.67 -10.55
N GLU A 115 -10.43 20.75 -11.82
CA GLU A 115 -9.61 21.36 -12.85
C GLU A 115 -9.74 22.88 -12.71
N VAL A 116 -8.62 23.56 -12.63
CA VAL A 116 -8.52 25.01 -12.51
C VAL A 116 -7.65 25.57 -13.61
N VAL A 117 -7.86 26.82 -13.99
CA VAL A 117 -6.98 27.53 -14.90
C VAL A 117 -6.03 28.39 -14.05
N ASP A 118 -4.74 28.18 -14.20
CA ASP A 118 -3.72 29.02 -13.58
C ASP A 118 -3.85 30.44 -14.17
N GLU A 119 -4.10 31.41 -13.32
CA GLU A 119 -4.37 32.81 -13.73
C GLU A 119 -3.13 33.48 -14.34
N GLU A 120 -1.90 33.05 -14.00
CA GLU A 120 -0.66 33.64 -14.46
C GLU A 120 -0.21 33.03 -15.81
N THR A 121 -0.34 31.70 -15.95
CA THR A 121 0.14 30.99 -17.13
C THR A 121 -0.95 30.70 -18.17
N GLY A 122 -2.21 30.68 -17.75
CA GLY A 122 -3.36 30.26 -18.56
C GLY A 122 -3.41 28.75 -18.80
N GLU A 123 -2.57 27.97 -18.14
CA GLU A 123 -2.53 26.53 -18.26
C GLU A 123 -3.54 25.87 -17.31
N LEU A 124 -3.99 24.66 -17.70
CA LEU A 124 -4.86 23.85 -16.86
C LEU A 124 -4.03 23.19 -15.75
N ASP A 125 -4.50 23.30 -14.52
CA ASP A 125 -3.93 22.67 -13.34
C ASP A 125 -5.04 21.99 -12.51
N TRP A 126 -4.67 21.31 -11.45
CA TRP A 126 -5.60 20.60 -10.57
C TRP A 126 -5.47 21.12 -9.14
N ASP A 127 -6.62 21.43 -8.51
CA ASP A 127 -6.70 21.88 -7.13
C ASP A 127 -7.56 20.92 -6.29
N GLY A 128 -7.35 20.94 -4.96
CA GLY A 128 -8.08 20.13 -4.01
C GLY A 128 -7.36 19.94 -2.69
N PHE A 129 -7.95 19.12 -1.82
CA PHE A 129 -7.35 18.78 -0.52
C PHE A 129 -6.28 17.70 -0.69
N TYR A 130 -5.12 18.06 -1.22
CA TYR A 130 -3.93 17.20 -1.36
C TYR A 130 -2.66 18.05 -1.59
N ILE A 131 -1.52 17.40 -1.51
CA ILE A 131 -0.24 17.94 -1.99
C ILE A 131 0.29 16.99 -3.07
N PHE A 132 0.74 17.54 -4.20
CA PHE A 132 1.29 16.77 -5.31
C PHE A 132 2.69 17.27 -5.67
N ASN A 133 3.65 16.35 -5.77
CA ASN A 133 4.99 16.67 -6.24
C ASN A 133 5.56 15.51 -7.06
N ASN A 134 5.97 15.80 -8.29
CA ASN A 134 6.58 14.87 -9.22
C ASN A 134 8.00 15.29 -9.66
N ASN A 135 8.58 16.30 -9.03
CA ASN A 135 9.88 16.87 -9.39
C ASN A 135 11.00 16.33 -8.50
N PHE A 136 11.30 15.04 -8.63
CA PHE A 136 12.36 14.38 -7.88
C PHE A 136 13.33 13.67 -8.82
N SER A 137 14.62 13.90 -8.63
CA SER A 137 15.70 13.27 -9.41
C SER A 137 16.38 12.11 -8.67
N TYR A 138 16.33 12.11 -7.33
CA TYR A 138 16.98 11.09 -6.51
C TYR A 138 16.32 10.94 -5.12
N ILE A 139 16.60 9.81 -4.47
CA ILE A 139 15.96 9.36 -3.23
C ILE A 139 16.06 10.38 -2.09
N GLU A 140 17.22 11.00 -1.92
CA GLU A 140 17.47 11.94 -0.82
C GLU A 140 16.54 13.17 -0.91
N GLN A 141 16.24 13.67 -2.12
CA GLN A 141 15.25 14.77 -2.28
C GLN A 141 13.87 14.37 -1.77
N ILE A 142 13.45 13.13 -2.02
CA ILE A 142 12.15 12.63 -1.57
C ILE A 142 12.11 12.52 -0.04
N THR A 143 13.16 11.96 0.54
CA THR A 143 13.24 11.78 2.00
C THR A 143 13.35 13.11 2.73
N ASP A 144 14.08 14.07 2.18
CA ASP A 144 14.19 15.42 2.72
C ASP A 144 12.84 16.16 2.59
N TYR A 145 12.12 15.97 1.48
CA TYR A 145 10.78 16.50 1.28
C TYR A 145 9.77 15.94 2.31
N ILE A 146 9.75 14.63 2.53
CA ILE A 146 8.91 14.01 3.58
C ILE A 146 9.24 14.63 4.95
N ASN A 147 10.53 14.74 5.28
CA ASN A 147 10.96 15.31 6.55
C ASN A 147 10.57 16.79 6.69
N SER A 148 10.68 17.59 5.61
CA SER A 148 10.28 19.00 5.64
C SER A 148 8.79 19.18 5.96
N LEU A 149 7.92 18.34 5.43
CA LEU A 149 6.48 18.37 5.74
C LEU A 149 6.19 17.93 7.18
N LEU A 150 6.92 16.92 7.69
CA LEU A 150 6.83 16.52 9.08
C LEU A 150 7.35 17.61 10.02
N ASP A 151 8.40 18.35 9.64
CA ASP A 151 8.92 19.49 10.38
C ASP A 151 7.93 20.67 10.40
N ALA A 152 7.28 20.97 9.27
CA ALA A 152 6.21 21.96 9.18
C ALA A 152 5.03 21.59 10.09
N GLN A 153 4.67 20.30 10.16
CA GLN A 153 3.65 19.79 11.07
C GLN A 153 4.05 19.97 12.54
N GLU A 154 5.31 19.67 12.92
CA GLU A 154 5.82 19.87 14.29
C GLU A 154 5.88 21.35 14.70
N LYS A 155 6.13 22.26 13.75
CA LYS A 155 6.10 23.71 13.95
C LYS A 155 4.68 24.28 14.00
N GLY A 156 3.66 23.51 13.65
CA GLY A 156 2.27 23.96 13.58
C GLY A 156 1.92 24.75 12.33
N GLU A 157 2.78 24.74 11.32
CA GLU A 157 2.54 25.33 9.99
C GLU A 157 1.59 24.48 9.15
N LEU A 158 1.52 23.17 9.44
CA LEU A 158 0.70 22.17 8.75
C LEU A 158 -0.10 21.37 9.79
N ASP A 159 -1.40 21.63 9.91
CA ASP A 159 -2.26 21.08 10.96
C ASP A 159 -3.14 19.92 10.48
N TYR A 160 -2.54 18.92 9.83
CA TYR A 160 -3.20 17.72 9.35
C TYR A 160 -2.36 16.48 9.63
N SER A 161 -2.98 15.32 9.86
CA SER A 161 -2.30 14.04 9.69
C SER A 161 -1.98 13.84 8.22
N LEU A 162 -0.82 13.27 7.91
CA LEU A 162 -0.30 13.13 6.54
C LEU A 162 -0.33 11.67 6.08
N CYS A 163 -0.78 11.46 4.86
CA CYS A 163 -0.67 10.18 4.17
C CYS A 163 0.26 10.35 2.96
N PHE A 164 1.54 10.06 3.18
CA PHE A 164 2.53 10.05 2.10
C PHE A 164 2.33 8.85 1.18
N MET A 165 2.36 9.09 -0.12
CA MET A 165 2.10 8.12 -1.18
C MET A 165 3.21 8.19 -2.22
N TRP A 166 4.19 7.29 -2.11
CA TRP A 166 5.35 7.27 -3.00
C TRP A 166 5.20 6.22 -4.10
N ASP A 167 4.97 6.67 -5.33
CA ASP A 167 4.85 5.83 -6.54
C ASP A 167 5.92 6.22 -7.58
N SER A 168 6.97 5.43 -7.73
CA SER A 168 7.37 4.21 -7.04
C SER A 168 8.82 4.29 -6.53
N VAL A 169 9.14 3.50 -5.51
CA VAL A 169 10.49 3.47 -4.90
C VAL A 169 11.54 2.93 -5.85
N GLY A 170 11.38 2.32 -6.85
CA GLY A 170 12.42 1.79 -7.74
C GLY A 170 12.72 2.65 -8.96
N SER A 171 12.08 3.82 -9.08
CA SER A 171 12.12 4.65 -10.29
C SER A 171 13.22 5.70 -10.28
N VAL A 172 13.72 6.09 -9.11
CA VAL A 172 14.80 7.08 -8.97
C VAL A 172 16.02 6.48 -8.25
N PRO A 173 17.25 6.87 -8.63
CA PRO A 173 18.48 6.45 -7.96
C PRO A 173 18.72 7.24 -6.67
N CYS A 174 19.72 6.85 -5.87
CA CYS A 174 20.29 7.73 -4.86
C CYS A 174 21.17 8.82 -5.53
N LYS A 175 21.42 9.92 -4.82
CA LYS A 175 22.22 11.04 -5.31
C LYS A 175 23.59 10.61 -5.86
N MET A 176 24.27 9.73 -5.13
CA MET A 176 25.59 9.21 -5.51
C MET A 176 25.55 8.46 -6.87
N THR A 177 24.50 7.67 -7.10
CA THR A 177 24.29 6.98 -8.38
C THR A 177 23.86 7.96 -9.48
N PHE A 178 23.03 8.94 -9.14
CA PHE A 178 22.60 10.01 -10.06
C PHE A 178 23.77 10.84 -10.59
N GLU A 179 24.72 11.17 -9.70
CA GLU A 179 25.94 11.92 -10.05
C GLU A 179 27.03 11.05 -10.75
N GLY A 180 26.75 9.78 -11.02
CA GLY A 180 27.71 8.86 -11.65
C GLY A 180 28.86 8.41 -10.75
N LYS A 181 28.79 8.65 -9.45
CA LYS A 181 29.83 8.32 -8.46
C LYS A 181 29.62 6.96 -7.77
N GLY A 182 28.50 6.28 -8.03
CA GLY A 182 28.12 5.03 -7.35
C GLY A 182 27.34 4.08 -8.25
N GLY A 183 27.28 2.80 -7.83
CA GLY A 183 26.48 1.76 -8.49
C GLY A 183 25.11 1.56 -7.83
N LYS A 184 24.30 0.66 -8.40
CA LYS A 184 22.93 0.37 -7.93
C LYS A 184 22.85 -0.10 -6.47
N GLN A 185 23.92 -0.69 -5.91
CA GLN A 185 23.97 -1.12 -4.50
C GLN A 185 23.79 0.06 -3.52
N HIS A 186 24.20 1.26 -3.90
CA HIS A 186 24.05 2.45 -3.07
C HIS A 186 22.59 2.87 -2.88
N ASN A 187 21.72 2.55 -3.83
CA ASN A 187 20.28 2.85 -3.70
C ASN A 187 19.66 2.11 -2.51
N ALA A 188 19.99 0.82 -2.33
CA ALA A 188 19.47 0.02 -1.22
C ALA A 188 19.98 0.50 0.14
N SER A 189 21.27 0.87 0.25
CA SER A 189 21.83 1.40 1.49
C SER A 189 21.26 2.77 1.83
N THR A 190 21.07 3.65 0.85
CA THR A 190 20.43 4.96 1.05
C THR A 190 18.99 4.82 1.54
N LEU A 191 18.20 3.92 0.94
CA LEU A 191 16.84 3.65 1.39
C LEU A 191 16.81 3.06 2.80
N ALA A 192 17.78 2.19 3.15
CA ALA A 192 17.90 1.63 4.49
C ALA A 192 18.17 2.71 5.55
N ASP A 193 19.09 3.61 5.27
CA ASP A 193 19.43 4.72 6.15
C ASP A 193 18.28 5.71 6.30
N LYS A 194 17.80 6.25 5.18
CA LYS A 194 16.82 7.34 5.18
C LYS A 194 15.44 6.90 5.65
N ILE A 195 14.94 5.77 5.19
CA ILE A 195 13.61 5.27 5.59
C ILE A 195 13.71 4.54 6.93
N GLY A 196 14.69 3.66 7.11
CA GLY A 196 14.80 2.82 8.30
C GLY A 196 15.13 3.62 9.56
N MET A 197 16.11 4.50 9.50
CA MET A 197 16.58 5.26 10.67
C MET A 197 15.86 6.60 10.87
N GLY A 198 15.41 7.22 9.79
CA GLY A 198 14.77 8.55 9.84
C GLY A 198 13.24 8.48 9.85
N ILE A 199 12.66 8.27 8.67
CA ILE A 199 11.22 8.39 8.45
C ILE A 199 10.41 7.39 9.29
N ASN A 200 10.87 6.14 9.40
CA ASN A 200 10.15 5.11 10.14
C ASN A 200 9.92 5.49 11.61
N GLN A 201 10.88 6.12 12.26
CA GLN A 201 10.73 6.55 13.66
C GLN A 201 9.68 7.67 13.79
N ARG A 202 9.63 8.61 12.85
CA ARG A 202 8.66 9.72 12.85
C ARG A 202 7.25 9.20 12.55
N ILE A 203 7.09 8.32 11.56
CA ILE A 203 5.82 7.69 11.23
C ILE A 203 5.30 6.85 12.41
N SER A 204 6.10 5.92 12.93
CA SER A 204 5.70 5.07 14.07
C SER A 204 5.52 5.86 15.36
N GLY A 205 6.29 6.93 15.56
CA GLY A 205 6.15 7.86 16.68
C GLY A 205 4.81 8.58 16.71
N SER A 206 4.22 8.86 15.55
CA SER A 206 2.92 9.51 15.42
C SER A 206 1.74 8.69 15.95
N ARG A 207 1.94 7.38 16.18
CA ARG A 207 0.95 6.48 16.78
C ARG A 207 0.81 6.59 18.29
N LYS A 208 1.73 7.27 18.98
CA LYS A 208 1.61 7.46 20.43
C LYS A 208 0.32 8.19 20.75
N SER A 209 -0.31 7.83 21.88
CA SER A 209 -1.62 8.40 22.27
C SER A 209 -1.58 9.92 22.54
N ASP A 210 -0.42 10.46 22.85
CA ASP A 210 -0.16 11.88 23.09
C ASP A 210 0.24 12.66 21.82
N SER A 211 0.46 11.96 20.69
CA SER A 211 0.71 12.64 19.42
C SER A 211 -0.56 13.25 18.86
N LYS A 212 -0.50 14.50 18.43
CA LYS A 212 -1.63 15.21 17.79
C LYS A 212 -1.99 14.56 16.44
N TYR A 213 -1.00 14.13 15.68
CA TYR A 213 -1.15 13.60 14.32
C TYR A 213 -0.90 12.10 14.27
N GLU A 214 -1.36 11.46 13.20
CA GLU A 214 -1.10 10.05 12.88
C GLU A 214 -0.70 9.95 11.41
N ASN A 215 0.61 9.93 11.17
CA ASN A 215 1.17 9.97 9.82
C ASN A 215 1.37 8.56 9.26
N THR A 216 1.14 8.39 7.96
CA THR A 216 1.27 7.11 7.26
C THR A 216 2.15 7.28 6.03
N LEU A 217 2.95 6.27 5.71
CA LEU A 217 3.69 6.20 4.45
C LEU A 217 3.24 4.95 3.67
N ILE A 218 2.83 5.15 2.43
CA ILE A 218 2.51 4.09 1.49
C ILE A 218 3.55 4.11 0.38
N ILE A 219 4.17 2.97 0.17
CA ILE A 219 5.21 2.76 -0.83
C ILE A 219 4.66 1.84 -1.91
N VAL A 220 4.61 2.32 -3.15
CA VAL A 220 4.38 1.47 -4.30
C VAL A 220 5.72 0.92 -4.78
N ASN A 221 5.79 -0.40 -5.02
CA ASN A 221 7.02 -1.06 -5.40
C ASN A 221 6.77 -2.20 -6.40
N GLN A 222 7.83 -2.60 -7.07
CA GLN A 222 7.82 -3.72 -8.00
C GLN A 222 8.64 -4.89 -7.44
N PRO A 223 8.19 -6.15 -7.64
CA PRO A 223 8.98 -7.31 -7.25
C PRO A 223 10.19 -7.45 -8.17
N TRP A 224 11.28 -7.90 -7.59
CA TRP A 224 12.48 -8.32 -8.28
C TRP A 224 12.77 -9.78 -7.95
N VAL A 225 13.01 -10.57 -8.99
CA VAL A 225 13.34 -11.98 -8.83
C VAL A 225 14.87 -12.10 -8.75
N GLU A 226 15.37 -12.50 -7.61
CA GLU A 226 16.77 -12.86 -7.43
C GLU A 226 16.92 -14.34 -7.82
N LEU A 227 17.68 -14.58 -8.88
CA LEU A 227 18.01 -15.96 -9.27
C LEU A 227 18.97 -16.55 -8.23
N PRO A 228 18.77 -17.78 -7.80
CA PRO A 228 19.66 -18.43 -6.87
C PRO A 228 21.03 -18.72 -7.52
N ASP A 229 22.10 -18.64 -6.74
CA ASP A 229 23.45 -19.00 -7.18
C ASP A 229 23.55 -20.50 -7.57
N ASN A 230 22.66 -21.31 -6.99
CA ASN A 230 22.54 -22.72 -7.33
C ASN A 230 21.41 -22.92 -8.37
N PRO A 231 21.67 -23.58 -9.52
CA PRO A 231 20.66 -23.85 -10.56
C PRO A 231 19.41 -24.61 -10.07
N PHE A 232 19.52 -25.33 -8.98
CA PHE A 232 18.40 -26.07 -8.35
C PHE A 232 17.71 -25.28 -7.24
N GLY A 233 18.17 -24.07 -6.93
CA GLY A 233 17.58 -23.21 -5.90
C GLY A 233 16.27 -22.58 -6.38
N GLN A 234 15.39 -22.25 -5.43
CA GLN A 234 14.17 -21.51 -5.74
C GLN A 234 14.48 -20.02 -5.86
N PRO A 235 13.97 -19.34 -6.90
CA PRO A 235 14.09 -17.90 -7.03
C PRO A 235 13.47 -17.18 -5.81
N LYS A 236 14.19 -16.23 -5.25
CA LYS A 236 13.69 -15.39 -4.16
C LYS A 236 13.10 -14.11 -4.73
N ILE A 237 11.92 -13.74 -4.24
CA ILE A 237 11.29 -12.49 -4.61
C ILE A 237 11.65 -11.46 -3.57
N LYS A 238 12.20 -10.36 -4.06
CA LYS A 238 12.55 -9.20 -3.26
C LYS A 238 11.83 -7.97 -3.78
N ALA A 239 11.58 -7.01 -2.92
CA ALA A 239 11.14 -5.69 -3.33
C ALA A 239 12.34 -4.92 -3.92
N LYS A 240 12.14 -4.12 -4.96
CA LYS A 240 13.18 -3.18 -5.43
C LYS A 240 13.56 -2.24 -4.28
N GLY A 241 14.83 -1.83 -4.23
CA GLY A 241 15.34 -0.97 -3.15
C GLY A 241 15.86 -1.72 -1.93
N GLY A 242 15.94 -3.06 -1.99
CA GLY A 242 16.58 -3.88 -0.97
C GLY A 242 15.68 -4.30 0.19
N GLU A 243 16.25 -5.06 1.13
CA GLU A 243 15.52 -5.65 2.26
C GLU A 243 15.02 -4.61 3.27
N ALA A 244 15.65 -3.44 3.35
CA ALA A 244 15.28 -2.42 4.33
C ALA A 244 13.85 -1.91 4.13
N ILE A 245 13.41 -1.73 2.90
CA ILE A 245 12.03 -1.34 2.57
C ILE A 245 11.05 -2.41 3.05
N TRP A 246 11.37 -3.67 2.79
CA TRP A 246 10.57 -4.80 3.26
C TRP A 246 10.51 -4.88 4.78
N LEU A 247 11.66 -4.74 5.45
CA LEU A 247 11.75 -4.84 6.91
C LEU A 247 10.99 -3.73 7.61
N ASN A 248 11.05 -2.50 7.10
CA ASN A 248 10.37 -1.34 7.67
C ASN A 248 8.87 -1.27 7.34
N SER A 249 8.40 -1.97 6.31
CA SER A 249 6.97 -2.07 6.03
C SER A 249 6.28 -2.97 7.04
N SER A 250 5.26 -2.46 7.72
CA SER A 250 4.45 -3.22 8.69
C SER A 250 3.41 -4.11 8.01
N LEU A 251 2.93 -3.68 6.85
CA LEU A 251 1.93 -4.38 6.05
C LEU A 251 2.34 -4.35 4.58
N VAL A 252 2.32 -5.51 3.92
CA VAL A 252 2.67 -5.65 2.50
C VAL A 252 1.58 -6.41 1.78
N PHE A 253 0.96 -5.76 0.79
CA PHE A 253 0.01 -6.36 -0.14
C PHE A 253 0.72 -6.67 -1.45
N LEU A 254 0.59 -7.90 -1.93
CA LEU A 254 1.05 -8.31 -3.25
C LEU A 254 -0.13 -8.29 -4.23
N PHE A 255 0.01 -7.51 -5.29
CA PHE A 255 -0.91 -7.46 -6.42
C PHE A 255 -0.35 -8.28 -7.59
N GLY A 256 -1.09 -9.27 -8.04
CA GLY A 256 -0.66 -10.23 -9.03
C GLY A 256 0.07 -11.42 -8.43
N ASN A 257 0.83 -12.11 -9.27
CA ASN A 257 1.63 -13.25 -8.86
C ASN A 257 3.09 -12.82 -8.59
N GLN A 258 3.77 -13.64 -7.83
CA GLN A 258 5.18 -13.40 -7.52
C GLN A 258 6.08 -13.48 -8.77
N LYS A 259 5.80 -14.37 -9.71
CA LYS A 259 6.63 -14.63 -10.89
C LYS A 259 6.19 -13.88 -12.16
N GLY A 260 5.09 -13.13 -12.11
CA GLY A 260 4.57 -12.40 -13.26
C GLY A 260 3.40 -11.51 -12.87
N ALA A 261 2.83 -10.78 -13.83
CA ALA A 261 1.70 -9.88 -13.55
C ALA A 261 0.50 -10.62 -12.98
N GLY A 262 0.25 -11.86 -13.43
CA GLY A 262 -0.86 -12.69 -12.95
C GLY A 262 -2.23 -12.02 -13.10
N THR A 263 -2.36 -11.15 -14.11
CA THR A 263 -3.59 -10.43 -14.41
C THR A 263 -4.26 -10.98 -15.65
N THR A 264 -5.56 -11.21 -15.56
CA THR A 264 -6.38 -11.59 -16.71
C THR A 264 -7.15 -10.39 -17.21
N LYS A 265 -7.02 -10.05 -18.49
CA LYS A 265 -7.73 -8.93 -19.10
C LYS A 265 -9.21 -9.29 -19.26
N ILE A 266 -10.08 -8.38 -18.84
CA ILE A 266 -11.51 -8.42 -19.12
C ILE A 266 -11.76 -7.45 -20.26
N THR A 267 -12.38 -7.96 -21.33
CA THR A 267 -12.52 -7.25 -22.60
C THR A 267 -13.98 -7.09 -22.99
N ALA A 268 -14.26 -6.08 -23.77
CA ALA A 268 -15.54 -5.89 -24.47
C ALA A 268 -15.26 -5.72 -25.98
N THR A 269 -16.26 -5.88 -26.81
CA THR A 269 -16.16 -5.69 -28.25
C THR A 269 -16.86 -4.40 -28.65
N LYS A 270 -16.15 -3.52 -29.37
CA LYS A 270 -16.69 -2.30 -30.00
C LYS A 270 -16.26 -2.27 -31.46
N ASP A 271 -17.19 -2.13 -32.38
CA ASP A 271 -16.91 -2.01 -33.81
C ASP A 271 -15.98 -3.13 -34.33
N LYS A 272 -16.23 -4.38 -33.92
CA LYS A 272 -15.42 -5.57 -34.21
C LYS A 272 -13.97 -5.52 -33.64
N ARG A 273 -13.67 -4.57 -32.75
CA ARG A 273 -12.39 -4.45 -32.07
C ARG A 273 -12.55 -4.81 -30.59
N THR A 274 -11.57 -5.51 -30.06
CA THR A 274 -11.51 -5.87 -28.64
C THR A 274 -10.93 -4.71 -27.83
N ILE A 275 -11.65 -4.24 -26.82
CA ILE A 275 -11.25 -3.20 -25.87
C ILE A 275 -11.05 -3.83 -24.51
N LYS A 276 -9.91 -3.63 -23.88
CA LYS A 276 -9.69 -3.96 -22.45
C LYS A 276 -10.32 -2.83 -21.63
N PHE A 277 -11.33 -3.14 -20.82
CA PHE A 277 -11.91 -2.16 -19.89
C PHE A 277 -11.64 -2.46 -18.42
N ALA A 278 -11.29 -3.71 -18.08
CA ALA A 278 -10.98 -4.13 -16.72
C ALA A 278 -9.92 -5.24 -16.71
N SER A 279 -9.44 -5.60 -15.52
CA SER A 279 -8.56 -6.74 -15.33
C SER A 279 -8.84 -7.42 -13.99
N ARG A 280 -8.84 -8.74 -13.99
CA ARG A 280 -8.84 -9.56 -12.78
C ARG A 280 -7.41 -9.68 -12.27
N THR A 281 -7.21 -9.50 -10.98
CA THR A 281 -5.91 -9.59 -10.34
C THR A 281 -6.04 -10.37 -9.04
N LYS A 282 -5.03 -11.19 -8.75
CA LYS A 282 -4.84 -11.78 -7.43
C LYS A 282 -4.31 -10.71 -6.46
N VAL A 283 -4.80 -10.70 -5.22
CA VAL A 283 -4.26 -9.87 -4.14
C VAL A 283 -4.05 -10.74 -2.91
N SER A 284 -2.90 -10.57 -2.26
CA SER A 284 -2.55 -11.32 -1.06
C SER A 284 -1.82 -10.47 -0.04
N VAL A 285 -1.92 -10.85 1.24
CA VAL A 285 -1.15 -10.25 2.34
C VAL A 285 0.13 -11.03 2.53
N MET A 286 1.26 -10.47 2.06
CA MET A 286 2.57 -11.12 2.20
C MET A 286 3.22 -10.89 3.57
N LYS A 287 2.90 -9.79 4.20
CA LYS A 287 3.44 -9.43 5.52
C LYS A 287 2.40 -8.64 6.30
N ASN A 288 2.15 -9.04 7.52
CA ASN A 288 1.29 -8.32 8.44
C ASN A 288 1.84 -8.39 9.86
N HIS A 289 2.53 -7.34 10.28
CA HIS A 289 3.03 -7.17 11.64
C HIS A 289 2.03 -6.44 12.55
N ILE A 290 0.81 -6.14 12.05
CA ILE A 290 -0.23 -5.46 12.82
C ILE A 290 -0.99 -6.48 13.67
N ASN A 291 -1.56 -7.50 13.04
CA ASN A 291 -2.37 -8.53 13.68
C ASN A 291 -2.16 -9.95 13.12
N GLY A 292 -1.28 -10.12 12.15
CA GLY A 292 -0.95 -11.41 11.55
C GLY A 292 -2.03 -12.01 10.64
N LEU A 293 -3.12 -11.28 10.36
CA LEU A 293 -4.25 -11.76 9.56
C LEU A 293 -4.15 -11.31 8.11
N GLY A 294 -4.87 -12.01 7.24
CA GLY A 294 -5.00 -11.69 5.81
C GLY A 294 -5.11 -12.95 4.95
N PHE A 295 -5.73 -12.82 3.80
CA PHE A 295 -5.84 -13.92 2.84
C PHE A 295 -4.65 -13.92 1.86
N GLU A 296 -4.26 -15.11 1.39
CA GLU A 296 -3.11 -15.30 0.48
C GLU A 296 -3.51 -15.38 -0.99
N ASP A 297 -4.80 -15.58 -1.29
CA ASP A 297 -5.30 -15.92 -2.63
C ASP A 297 -6.56 -15.14 -3.05
N GLY A 298 -6.78 -13.98 -2.46
CA GLY A 298 -7.90 -13.12 -2.84
C GLY A 298 -7.84 -12.70 -4.31
N LYS A 299 -9.00 -12.50 -4.93
CA LYS A 299 -9.13 -12.00 -6.31
C LYS A 299 -10.05 -10.79 -6.33
N ILE A 300 -9.67 -9.78 -7.10
CA ILE A 300 -10.44 -8.56 -7.34
C ILE A 300 -10.45 -8.26 -8.83
N ILE A 301 -11.49 -7.55 -9.26
CA ILE A 301 -11.53 -6.94 -10.59
C ILE A 301 -11.18 -5.46 -10.44
N ILE A 302 -10.27 -4.98 -11.27
CA ILE A 302 -9.83 -3.60 -11.34
C ILE A 302 -10.52 -2.96 -12.53
N THR A 303 -11.28 -1.90 -12.28
CA THR A 303 -11.94 -1.07 -13.28
C THR A 303 -11.43 0.38 -13.22
N PRO A 304 -11.76 1.23 -14.17
CA PRO A 304 -11.48 2.67 -14.07
C PRO A 304 -12.11 3.38 -12.85
N HIS A 305 -13.17 2.81 -12.25
CA HIS A 305 -13.83 3.36 -11.07
C HIS A 305 -13.41 2.71 -9.75
N GLY A 306 -12.46 1.76 -9.78
CA GLY A 306 -11.94 1.09 -8.60
C GLY A 306 -12.10 -0.44 -8.64
N PHE A 307 -12.37 -1.04 -7.48
CA PHE A 307 -12.41 -2.49 -7.32
C PHE A 307 -13.83 -3.04 -7.37
N LEU A 308 -13.99 -4.21 -8.01
CA LEU A 308 -15.19 -5.02 -7.95
C LEU A 308 -14.87 -6.41 -7.39
N PRO A 309 -15.87 -7.13 -6.83
CA PRO A 309 -15.71 -8.53 -6.43
C PRO A 309 -15.25 -9.41 -7.60
N GLY A 310 -14.32 -10.31 -7.35
CA GLY A 310 -13.69 -11.14 -8.38
C GLY A 310 -13.35 -12.55 -7.92
N LYS A 311 -14.01 -13.05 -6.86
CA LYS A 311 -13.65 -14.32 -6.23
C LYS A 311 -14.06 -15.53 -7.06
N GLU A 312 -15.27 -15.51 -7.63
CA GLU A 312 -15.86 -16.60 -8.41
C GLU A 312 -16.39 -16.11 -9.75
N ALA A 313 -16.41 -16.96 -10.77
CA ALA A 313 -16.85 -16.58 -12.12
C ALA A 313 -18.30 -16.08 -12.20
N THR A 314 -19.20 -16.63 -11.38
CA THR A 314 -20.61 -16.19 -11.29
C THR A 314 -20.71 -14.81 -10.64
N GLU A 315 -19.95 -14.56 -9.59
CA GLU A 315 -19.86 -13.28 -8.90
C GLU A 315 -19.27 -12.21 -9.82
N GLU A 316 -18.21 -12.54 -10.56
CA GLU A 316 -17.58 -11.65 -11.52
C GLU A 316 -18.54 -11.17 -12.58
N LYS A 317 -19.32 -12.10 -13.17
CA LYS A 317 -20.34 -11.74 -14.17
C LYS A 317 -21.39 -10.79 -13.59
N ALA A 318 -21.90 -11.10 -12.40
CA ALA A 318 -22.89 -10.24 -11.73
C ALA A 318 -22.32 -8.85 -11.41
N SER A 319 -21.09 -8.80 -10.91
CA SER A 319 -20.40 -7.56 -10.56
C SER A 319 -20.16 -6.66 -11.78
N ILE A 320 -19.78 -7.23 -12.93
CA ILE A 320 -19.57 -6.49 -14.17
C ILE A 320 -20.90 -6.02 -14.76
N GLU A 321 -21.95 -6.83 -14.69
CA GLU A 321 -23.29 -6.39 -15.12
C GLU A 321 -23.84 -5.25 -14.25
N GLN A 322 -23.57 -5.31 -12.95
CA GLN A 322 -23.92 -4.21 -12.04
C GLN A 322 -23.11 -2.95 -12.36
N TYR A 323 -21.81 -3.07 -12.57
CA TYR A 323 -20.91 -2.00 -12.98
C TYR A 323 -21.38 -1.33 -14.27
N LYS A 324 -21.76 -2.12 -15.28
CA LYS A 324 -22.30 -1.63 -16.55
C LYS A 324 -23.59 -0.80 -16.37
N LYS A 325 -24.42 -1.14 -15.39
CA LYS A 325 -25.64 -0.38 -15.06
C LYS A 325 -25.33 0.89 -14.28
N GLU A 326 -24.45 0.79 -13.30
CA GLU A 326 -24.06 1.89 -12.42
C GLU A 326 -23.32 2.99 -13.18
N TYR A 327 -22.45 2.61 -14.11
CA TYR A 327 -21.68 3.53 -14.94
C TYR A 327 -22.14 3.49 -16.41
N ALA A 328 -23.46 3.51 -16.63
CA ALA A 328 -24.04 3.31 -17.96
C ALA A 328 -23.60 4.36 -18.99
N GLU A 329 -23.45 5.63 -18.60
CA GLU A 329 -23.00 6.70 -19.48
C GLU A 329 -21.53 6.48 -19.89
N TYR A 330 -20.65 6.21 -18.93
CA TYR A 330 -19.25 5.88 -19.20
C TYR A 330 -19.14 4.62 -20.09
N TRP A 331 -19.93 3.58 -19.80
CA TRP A 331 -19.97 2.37 -20.61
C TRP A 331 -20.38 2.67 -22.04
N LYS A 332 -21.43 3.47 -22.22
CA LYS A 332 -21.93 3.88 -23.53
C LYS A 332 -20.90 4.69 -24.33
N GLU A 333 -20.19 5.58 -23.67
CA GLU A 333 -19.16 6.40 -24.29
C GLU A 333 -17.97 5.55 -24.75
N ILE A 334 -17.44 4.71 -23.88
CA ILE A 334 -16.20 3.94 -24.11
C ILE A 334 -16.45 2.67 -24.93
N ILE A 335 -17.53 1.91 -24.63
CA ILE A 335 -17.80 0.59 -25.20
C ILE A 335 -18.89 0.66 -26.30
N GLY A 336 -19.91 1.49 -26.11
CA GLY A 336 -21.07 1.58 -26.98
C GLY A 336 -22.32 0.93 -26.38
N VAL A 337 -23.50 1.26 -26.97
CA VAL A 337 -24.81 0.87 -26.41
C VAL A 337 -24.97 -0.67 -26.41
N ASP A 338 -24.51 -1.33 -27.47
CA ASP A 338 -24.65 -2.78 -27.69
C ASP A 338 -23.41 -3.58 -27.30
N GLY A 339 -22.45 -2.91 -26.61
CA GLY A 339 -21.22 -3.55 -26.21
C GLY A 339 -21.44 -4.62 -25.14
N ASP A 340 -21.08 -5.85 -25.44
CA ASP A 340 -21.05 -6.95 -24.49
C ASP A 340 -19.62 -7.25 -24.06
N PHE A 341 -19.44 -7.91 -22.90
CA PHE A 341 -18.11 -8.20 -22.39
C PHE A 341 -17.80 -9.70 -22.41
N ASP A 342 -16.54 -10.02 -22.66
CA ASP A 342 -16.02 -11.38 -22.63
C ASP A 342 -15.19 -11.60 -21.36
N LEU A 343 -15.63 -12.54 -20.54
CA LEU A 343 -14.83 -13.11 -19.46
C LEU A 343 -14.01 -14.26 -20.03
N LYS A 344 -12.73 -14.02 -20.31
CA LYS A 344 -11.82 -15.12 -20.60
C LYS A 344 -11.61 -15.94 -19.35
N THR A 345 -12.10 -17.16 -19.31
CA THR A 345 -11.73 -18.15 -18.30
C THR A 345 -10.24 -18.46 -18.44
N GLU A 346 -9.49 -18.36 -17.35
CA GLU A 346 -8.12 -18.88 -17.31
C GLU A 346 -8.16 -20.35 -17.71
N LYS A 347 -7.47 -20.72 -18.79
CA LYS A 347 -7.01 -22.09 -18.89
C LYS A 347 -5.99 -22.27 -17.78
N GLU A 348 -6.27 -23.15 -16.84
CA GLU A 348 -5.30 -23.60 -15.86
C GLU A 348 -4.05 -24.01 -16.62
N GLU A 349 -3.01 -23.18 -16.58
CA GLU A 349 -1.66 -23.60 -16.96
C GLU A 349 -1.16 -24.51 -15.83
N VAL A 350 -1.19 -25.80 -16.12
CA VAL A 350 -0.64 -26.88 -15.31
C VAL A 350 0.89 -26.74 -15.18
#